data_4644e1534f3e49a9033d1bc6094f715c
#
_entry.id   4644e1534f3e49a9033d1bc6094f715c
#
_cell.length_a   1.000
_cell.length_b   1.000
_cell.length_c   1.000
_cell.angle_alpha   90.00
_cell.angle_beta   90.00
_cell.angle_gamma   90.00
#
_symmetry.space_group_name_H-M   'P 1'
#
loop_
_entity.id
_entity.type
_entity.pdbx_description
1 polymer ?
#
loop_
_entity_poly.entity_id
_entity_poly.type
_entity_poly.pdbx_seq_one_letter_code
_entity_poly.pdbx_strand_id
1 'polypeptide(L)'
;MSKLKIAFQGEMGAYSHIACEALFPGADIKTCPTFEETFKIAHQDDSYKIVIPIENSLAGRVADIHYLLPKYKLQIYAEHYQKVEHNLLVKENTEIKDIKYVRSHAQAIDQCQKIIQKHKFKTIISADTAGSAKELSSGKDNSIAAIASVLSAKIYNLKVL
;
A
#
# COMPACT_ATOMS: atom_id res chain seq x y z
N MET A 1 2.85 12.94 27.27
CA MET A 1 2.14 11.69 26.89
C MET A 1 2.92 11.01 25.77
N SER A 2 3.24 9.73 25.90
CA SER A 2 3.88 8.99 24.81
C SER A 2 2.94 8.93 23.60
N LYS A 3 3.49 9.15 22.41
CA LYS A 3 2.74 9.09 21.15
C LYS A 3 2.28 7.65 20.92
N LEU A 4 1.03 7.46 20.48
CA LEU A 4 0.53 6.12 20.15
C LEU A 4 1.35 5.54 19.00
N LYS A 5 1.81 4.31 19.12
CA LYS A 5 2.59 3.60 18.08
C LYS A 5 1.67 2.67 17.30
N ILE A 6 1.72 2.77 15.97
CA ILE A 6 0.93 1.93 15.06
C ILE A 6 1.88 1.21 14.11
N ALA A 7 1.72 -0.09 13.94
CA ALA A 7 2.43 -0.84 12.92
C ALA A 7 1.48 -1.39 11.86
N PHE A 8 1.95 -1.47 10.61
CA PHE A 8 1.22 -2.09 9.50
C PHE A 8 2.19 -2.79 8.54
N GLN A 9 1.68 -3.75 7.75
CA GLN A 9 2.45 -4.41 6.72
C GLN A 9 2.45 -3.59 5.43
N GLY A 10 3.62 -3.41 4.83
CA GLY A 10 3.83 -2.74 3.55
C GLY A 10 4.72 -1.51 3.65
N GLU A 11 4.71 -0.69 2.61
CA GLU A 11 5.51 0.54 2.49
C GLU A 11 4.67 1.78 2.83
N MET A 12 5.35 2.86 3.21
CA MET A 12 4.70 4.17 3.40
C MET A 12 3.94 4.58 2.14
N GLY A 13 2.71 5.06 2.30
CA GLY A 13 1.82 5.36 1.17
C GLY A 13 0.87 4.22 0.80
N ALA A 14 1.00 3.03 1.35
CA ALA A 14 0.05 1.93 1.17
C ALA A 14 -1.35 2.30 1.68
N TYR A 15 -2.38 1.58 1.25
CA TYR A 15 -3.75 1.77 1.75
C TYR A 15 -3.88 1.50 3.25
N SER A 16 -3.08 0.58 3.78
CA SER A 16 -2.95 0.37 5.23
C SER A 16 -2.38 1.59 5.96
N HIS A 17 -1.44 2.33 5.33
CA HIS A 17 -0.95 3.60 5.88
C HIS A 17 -2.06 4.66 5.93
N ILE A 18 -2.86 4.80 4.87
CA ILE A 18 -4.02 5.70 4.84
C ILE A 18 -5.00 5.34 5.97
N ALA A 19 -5.27 4.05 6.17
CA ALA A 19 -6.12 3.58 7.25
C ALA A 19 -5.53 3.90 8.64
N CYS A 20 -4.20 3.80 8.81
CA CYS A 20 -3.53 4.22 10.06
C CYS A 20 -3.75 5.70 10.35
N GLU A 21 -3.56 6.57 9.35
CA GLU A 21 -3.77 8.02 9.52
C GLU A 21 -5.23 8.37 9.83
N ALA A 22 -6.18 7.66 9.20
CA ALA A 22 -7.61 7.86 9.43
C ALA A 22 -8.06 7.42 10.82
N LEU A 23 -7.59 6.25 11.30
CA LEU A 23 -7.94 5.71 12.61
C LEU A 23 -7.20 6.39 13.76
N PHE A 24 -5.95 6.79 13.54
CA PHE A 24 -5.04 7.26 14.58
C PHE A 24 -4.25 8.50 14.13
N PRO A 25 -4.92 9.65 13.93
CA PRO A 25 -4.26 10.87 13.46
C PRO A 25 -3.09 11.26 14.36
N GLY A 26 -1.93 11.46 13.75
CA GLY A 26 -0.72 11.89 14.46
C GLY A 26 0.00 10.79 15.24
N ALA A 27 -0.38 9.52 15.10
CA ALA A 27 0.37 8.39 15.66
C ALA A 27 1.78 8.27 15.07
N ASP A 28 2.65 7.57 15.79
CA ASP A 28 3.96 7.16 15.28
C ASP A 28 3.79 5.87 14.48
N ILE A 29 3.99 5.93 13.16
CA ILE A 29 3.66 4.85 12.22
C ILE A 29 4.93 4.10 11.82
N LYS A 30 4.89 2.78 11.98
CA LYS A 30 5.95 1.84 11.62
C LYS A 30 5.51 0.89 10.52
N THR A 31 6.31 0.78 9.46
CA THR A 31 6.15 -0.23 8.41
C THR A 31 6.78 -1.56 8.81
N CYS A 32 6.16 -2.65 8.41
CA CYS A 32 6.69 -4.01 8.55
C CYS A 32 6.70 -4.71 7.20
N PRO A 33 7.71 -5.51 6.86
CA PRO A 33 7.80 -6.20 5.58
C PRO A 33 6.75 -7.31 5.44
N THR A 34 6.34 -7.93 6.55
CA THR A 34 5.39 -9.04 6.54
C THR A 34 4.28 -8.87 7.57
N PHE A 35 3.14 -9.55 7.37
CA PHE A 35 2.09 -9.63 8.37
C PHE A 35 2.60 -10.28 9.65
N GLU A 36 3.39 -11.35 9.55
CA GLU A 36 3.98 -12.04 10.71
C GLU A 36 4.75 -11.08 11.61
N GLU A 37 5.62 -10.23 11.03
CA GLU A 37 6.38 -9.24 11.79
C GLU A 37 5.47 -8.18 12.42
N THR A 38 4.42 -7.75 11.71
CA THR A 38 3.43 -6.81 12.24
C THR A 38 2.74 -7.36 13.49
N PHE A 39 2.28 -8.62 13.42
CA PHE A 39 1.66 -9.29 14.58
C PHE A 39 2.63 -9.49 15.74
N LYS A 40 3.88 -9.88 15.43
CA LYS A 40 4.92 -10.11 16.43
C LYS A 40 5.24 -8.86 17.24
N ILE A 41 5.31 -7.69 16.59
CA ILE A 41 5.56 -6.42 17.27
C ILE A 41 4.48 -6.14 18.32
N ALA A 42 3.20 -6.22 17.95
CA ALA A 42 2.10 -5.97 18.89
C ALA A 42 1.99 -7.03 20.00
N HIS A 43 2.42 -8.26 19.72
CA HIS A 43 2.46 -9.32 20.74
C HIS A 43 3.59 -9.13 21.75
N GLN A 44 4.70 -8.51 21.35
CA GLN A 44 5.88 -8.30 22.19
C GLN A 44 5.90 -6.95 22.93
N ASP A 45 5.16 -5.95 22.42
CA ASP A 45 5.13 -4.60 22.98
C ASP A 45 3.68 -4.06 22.96
N ASP A 46 3.03 -4.07 24.11
CA ASP A 46 1.65 -3.61 24.30
C ASP A 46 1.45 -2.12 23.95
N SER A 47 2.52 -1.34 23.79
CA SER A 47 2.46 0.04 23.33
C SER A 47 2.09 0.16 21.85
N TYR A 48 2.23 -0.92 21.06
CA TYR A 48 1.85 -0.98 19.67
C TYR A 48 0.39 -1.41 19.47
N LYS A 49 -0.29 -0.72 18.57
CA LYS A 49 -1.49 -1.21 17.88
C LYS A 49 -1.09 -1.58 16.47
N ILE A 50 -1.86 -2.46 15.82
CA ILE A 50 -1.64 -2.81 14.41
C ILE A 50 -2.89 -2.53 13.58
N VAL A 51 -2.66 -2.09 12.34
CA VAL A 51 -3.71 -1.95 11.32
C VAL A 51 -3.40 -2.94 10.20
N ILE A 52 -4.33 -3.86 9.99
CA ILE A 52 -4.18 -4.96 9.05
C ILE A 52 -5.42 -5.10 8.16
N PRO A 53 -5.27 -5.38 6.87
CA PRO A 53 -6.40 -5.67 5.99
C PRO A 53 -6.96 -7.05 6.28
N ILE A 54 -8.25 -7.14 6.53
CA ILE A 54 -8.95 -8.43 6.73
C ILE A 54 -9.51 -8.95 5.40
N GLU A 55 -10.04 -8.03 4.60
CA GLU A 55 -10.74 -8.35 3.38
C GLU A 55 -10.66 -7.20 2.38
N ASN A 56 -10.69 -7.53 1.10
CA ASN A 56 -10.87 -6.59 0.00
C ASN A 56 -12.10 -7.03 -0.79
N SER A 57 -13.02 -6.11 -1.08
CA SER A 57 -14.30 -6.40 -1.76
C SER A 57 -14.16 -7.04 -3.14
N LEU A 58 -13.02 -6.85 -3.83
CA LEU A 58 -12.74 -7.43 -5.14
C LEU A 58 -11.81 -8.64 -5.08
N ALA A 59 -10.83 -8.60 -4.17
CA ALA A 59 -9.80 -9.64 -4.05
C ALA A 59 -10.12 -10.70 -2.99
N GLY A 60 -11.14 -10.48 -2.16
CA GLY A 60 -11.55 -11.40 -1.11
C GLY A 60 -10.72 -11.31 0.15
N ARG A 61 -10.69 -12.40 0.92
CA ARG A 61 -10.06 -12.46 2.25
C ARG A 61 -8.54 -12.47 2.17
N VAL A 62 -7.90 -11.82 3.15
CA VAL A 62 -6.45 -11.92 3.36
C VAL A 62 -6.20 -13.15 4.24
N ALA A 63 -5.85 -14.26 3.61
CA ALA A 63 -5.77 -15.58 4.25
C ALA A 63 -4.84 -15.63 5.48
N ASP A 64 -3.68 -14.97 5.40
CA ASP A 64 -2.68 -14.96 6.47
C ASP A 64 -3.22 -14.43 7.79
N ILE A 65 -4.12 -13.45 7.75
CA ILE A 65 -4.66 -12.80 8.95
C ILE A 65 -5.50 -13.78 9.78
N HIS A 66 -6.26 -14.66 9.11
CA HIS A 66 -7.08 -15.66 9.80
C HIS A 66 -6.27 -16.69 10.57
N TYR A 67 -5.02 -16.92 10.14
CA TYR A 67 -4.07 -17.77 10.86
C TYR A 67 -3.34 -16.99 11.96
N LEU A 68 -2.90 -15.76 11.67
CA LEU A 68 -2.07 -14.96 12.58
C LEU A 68 -2.84 -14.45 13.80
N LEU A 69 -4.12 -14.06 13.62
CA LEU A 69 -4.93 -13.50 14.70
C LEU A 69 -5.06 -14.46 15.89
N PRO A 70 -5.49 -15.73 15.73
CA PRO A 70 -5.53 -16.67 16.84
C PRO A 70 -4.14 -17.08 17.34
N LYS A 71 -3.13 -17.17 16.45
CA LYS A 71 -1.75 -17.51 16.83
C LYS A 71 -1.17 -16.53 17.85
N TYR A 72 -1.33 -15.23 17.59
CA TYR A 72 -0.82 -14.17 18.46
C TYR A 72 -1.81 -13.71 19.55
N LYS A 73 -3.05 -14.27 19.57
CA LYS A 73 -4.10 -13.97 20.57
C LYS A 73 -4.42 -12.47 20.67
N LEU A 74 -4.29 -11.73 19.59
CA LEU A 74 -4.65 -10.32 19.55
C LEU A 74 -6.16 -10.15 19.42
N GLN A 75 -6.69 -9.04 19.95
CA GLN A 75 -8.11 -8.71 19.89
C GLN A 75 -8.36 -7.58 18.89
N ILE A 76 -9.43 -7.72 18.12
CA ILE A 76 -9.93 -6.65 17.25
C ILE A 76 -10.79 -5.72 18.10
N TYR A 77 -10.48 -4.43 18.11
CA TYR A 77 -11.24 -3.43 18.87
C TYR A 77 -11.75 -2.26 18.03
N ALA A 78 -11.35 -2.18 16.76
CA ALA A 78 -11.84 -1.20 15.80
C ALA A 78 -11.79 -1.78 14.38
N GLU A 79 -12.62 -1.22 13.51
CA GLU A 79 -12.61 -1.50 12.07
C GLU A 79 -12.65 -0.20 11.27
N HIS A 80 -12.16 -0.25 10.04
CA HIS A 80 -12.17 0.85 9.11
C HIS A 80 -12.37 0.34 7.68
N TYR A 81 -13.25 1.02 6.95
CA TYR A 81 -13.47 0.75 5.52
C TYR A 81 -12.67 1.73 4.68
N GLN A 82 -11.51 1.27 4.20
CA GLN A 82 -10.63 2.09 3.38
C GLN A 82 -11.01 1.98 1.90
N LYS A 83 -11.45 3.08 1.30
CA LYS A 83 -11.65 3.14 -0.15
C LYS A 83 -10.29 2.98 -0.85
N VAL A 84 -10.23 2.04 -1.80
CA VAL A 84 -9.06 1.82 -2.65
C VAL A 84 -9.27 2.55 -3.98
N GLU A 85 -8.46 3.56 -4.24
CA GLU A 85 -8.46 4.33 -5.49
C GLU A 85 -7.06 4.29 -6.11
N HIS A 86 -6.97 3.61 -7.24
CA HIS A 86 -5.72 3.48 -7.98
C HIS A 86 -5.48 4.67 -8.88
N ASN A 87 -4.27 5.21 -8.83
CA ASN A 87 -3.83 6.36 -9.63
C ASN A 87 -2.60 5.96 -10.44
N LEU A 88 -2.47 6.53 -11.63
CA LEU A 88 -1.27 6.39 -12.46
C LEU A 88 -0.26 7.45 -12.03
N LEU A 89 0.84 7.00 -11.47
CA LEU A 89 1.89 7.85 -10.92
C LEU A 89 3.11 7.86 -11.83
N VAL A 90 3.65 9.03 -12.06
CA VAL A 90 4.83 9.24 -12.90
C VAL A 90 5.79 10.24 -12.26
N LYS A 91 7.00 10.34 -12.78
CA LYS A 91 7.92 11.41 -12.43
C LYS A 91 7.48 12.74 -13.04
N GLU A 92 7.93 13.85 -12.46
CA GLU A 92 7.47 15.21 -12.71
C GLU A 92 7.29 15.55 -14.20
N ASN A 93 8.26 15.28 -15.05
CA ASN A 93 8.25 15.69 -16.47
C ASN A 93 7.81 14.57 -17.43
N THR A 94 7.05 13.57 -16.95
CA THR A 94 6.57 12.45 -17.75
C THR A 94 5.14 12.71 -18.20
N GLU A 95 4.87 12.51 -19.49
CA GLU A 95 3.52 12.53 -20.05
C GLU A 95 3.05 11.10 -20.37
N ILE A 96 1.74 10.93 -20.56
CA ILE A 96 1.14 9.62 -20.81
C ILE A 96 1.72 8.94 -22.07
N LYS A 97 2.11 9.71 -23.08
CA LYS A 97 2.72 9.22 -24.33
C LYS A 97 4.11 8.60 -24.14
N ASP A 98 4.81 8.97 -23.05
CA ASP A 98 6.17 8.51 -22.75
C ASP A 98 6.15 7.15 -22.06
N ILE A 99 4.99 6.75 -21.51
CA ILE A 99 4.84 5.53 -20.72
C ILE A 99 4.75 4.31 -21.63
N LYS A 100 5.59 3.33 -21.34
CA LYS A 100 5.58 2.01 -21.98
C LYS A 100 5.19 0.89 -21.02
N TYR A 101 5.48 1.10 -19.73
CA TYR A 101 5.29 0.10 -18.68
C TYR A 101 4.51 0.67 -17.50
N VAL A 102 3.67 -0.16 -16.90
CA VAL A 102 3.04 0.13 -15.63
C VAL A 102 3.42 -0.93 -14.61
N ARG A 103 3.85 -0.48 -13.43
CA ARG A 103 4.30 -1.35 -12.33
C ARG A 103 3.32 -1.27 -11.18
N SER A 104 2.90 -2.42 -10.65
CA SER A 104 2.12 -2.50 -9.42
C SER A 104 1.98 -3.94 -8.92
N HIS A 105 1.28 -4.11 -7.80
CA HIS A 105 0.79 -5.41 -7.37
C HIS A 105 -0.20 -6.00 -8.39
N ALA A 106 -0.21 -7.32 -8.54
CA ALA A 106 -1.04 -8.01 -9.53
C ALA A 106 -2.52 -7.61 -9.46
N GLN A 107 -3.10 -7.55 -8.27
CA GLN A 107 -4.51 -7.16 -8.08
C GLN A 107 -4.80 -5.72 -8.55
N ALA A 108 -3.91 -4.78 -8.34
CA ALA A 108 -4.07 -3.41 -8.81
C ALA A 108 -3.99 -3.33 -10.34
N ILE A 109 -3.10 -4.11 -10.95
CA ILE A 109 -3.00 -4.25 -12.40
C ILE A 109 -4.30 -4.83 -12.97
N ASP A 110 -4.86 -5.88 -12.36
CA ASP A 110 -6.11 -6.49 -12.81
C ASP A 110 -7.30 -5.51 -12.72
N GLN A 111 -7.36 -4.71 -11.67
CA GLN A 111 -8.38 -3.67 -11.52
C GLN A 111 -8.23 -2.52 -12.53
N CYS A 112 -7.03 -2.30 -13.07
CA CYS A 112 -6.72 -1.23 -14.02
C CYS A 112 -6.61 -1.67 -15.49
N GLN A 113 -7.06 -2.89 -15.83
CA GLN A 113 -6.92 -3.46 -17.19
C GLN A 113 -7.46 -2.56 -18.31
N LYS A 114 -8.56 -1.83 -18.06
CA LYS A 114 -9.16 -0.96 -19.07
C LYS A 114 -8.18 0.14 -19.55
N ILE A 115 -7.51 0.82 -18.62
CA ILE A 115 -6.54 1.88 -18.96
C ILE A 115 -5.27 1.28 -19.55
N ILE A 116 -4.81 0.14 -19.04
CA ILE A 116 -3.63 -0.59 -19.53
C ILE A 116 -3.82 -0.98 -21.00
N GLN A 117 -4.94 -1.57 -21.35
CA GLN A 117 -5.26 -1.97 -22.72
C GLN A 117 -5.45 -0.77 -23.66
N LYS A 118 -6.17 0.27 -23.19
CA LYS A 118 -6.38 1.50 -23.97
C LYS A 118 -5.07 2.13 -24.43
N HIS A 119 -4.06 2.17 -23.56
CA HIS A 119 -2.76 2.78 -23.86
C HIS A 119 -1.69 1.76 -24.28
N LYS A 120 -2.04 0.46 -24.34
CA LYS A 120 -1.13 -0.65 -24.70
C LYS A 120 0.11 -0.72 -23.79
N PHE A 121 -0.05 -0.40 -22.53
CA PHE A 121 1.03 -0.51 -21.57
C PHE A 121 1.41 -1.98 -21.31
N LYS A 122 2.71 -2.24 -21.13
CA LYS A 122 3.20 -3.52 -20.63
C LYS A 122 3.21 -3.50 -19.11
N THR A 123 2.91 -4.61 -18.46
CA THR A 123 2.81 -4.71 -17.01
C THR A 123 4.08 -5.26 -16.39
N ILE A 124 4.44 -4.72 -15.22
CA ILE A 124 5.53 -5.22 -14.37
C ILE A 124 4.90 -5.51 -13.01
N ILE A 125 4.93 -6.78 -12.60
CA ILE A 125 4.41 -7.21 -11.29
C ILE A 125 5.42 -6.88 -10.21
N SER A 126 4.95 -6.28 -9.12
CA SER A 126 5.71 -5.96 -7.91
C SER A 126 5.01 -6.53 -6.67
N ALA A 127 5.73 -6.54 -5.55
CA ALA A 127 5.23 -7.06 -4.28
C ALA A 127 4.03 -6.26 -3.73
N ASP A 128 4.04 -4.92 -3.91
CA ASP A 128 2.96 -4.05 -3.46
C ASP A 128 2.88 -2.75 -4.27
N THR A 129 1.78 -1.99 -4.07
CA THR A 129 1.50 -0.76 -4.82
C THR A 129 2.40 0.40 -4.40
N ALA A 130 2.60 0.60 -3.10
CA ALA A 130 3.39 1.71 -2.57
C ALA A 130 4.90 1.50 -2.82
N GLY A 131 5.38 0.26 -2.71
CA GLY A 131 6.74 -0.14 -3.11
C GLY A 131 7.01 0.16 -4.58
N SER A 132 6.02 -0.06 -5.46
CA SER A 132 6.12 0.31 -6.88
C SER A 132 6.32 1.81 -7.08
N ALA A 133 5.65 2.66 -6.30
CA ALA A 133 5.85 4.11 -6.32
C ALA A 133 7.23 4.49 -5.78
N LYS A 134 7.69 3.86 -4.70
CA LYS A 134 9.03 4.04 -4.13
C LYS A 134 10.13 3.71 -5.14
N GLU A 135 10.02 2.55 -5.80
CA GLU A 135 10.96 2.13 -6.83
C GLU A 135 10.97 3.07 -8.05
N LEU A 136 9.78 3.55 -8.47
CA LEU A 136 9.66 4.53 -9.54
C LEU A 136 10.40 5.82 -9.18
N SER A 137 10.24 6.33 -7.97
CA SER A 137 10.86 7.59 -7.53
C SER A 137 12.38 7.53 -7.56
N SER A 138 12.97 6.40 -7.17
CA SER A 138 14.42 6.18 -7.14
C SER A 138 15.02 5.73 -8.48
N GLY A 139 14.18 5.19 -9.37
CA GLY A 139 14.60 4.71 -10.69
C GLY A 139 14.99 5.83 -11.65
N LYS A 140 15.66 5.52 -12.76
CA LYS A 140 16.06 6.50 -13.80
C LYS A 140 15.16 6.47 -15.04
N ASP A 141 14.40 5.39 -15.22
CA ASP A 141 13.58 5.18 -16.41
C ASP A 141 12.24 5.96 -16.32
N ASN A 142 12.04 6.91 -17.23
CA ASN A 142 10.80 7.69 -17.32
C ASN A 142 9.71 6.99 -18.16
N SER A 143 10.02 5.86 -18.78
CA SER A 143 9.01 5.08 -19.52
C SER A 143 8.17 4.17 -18.62
N ILE A 144 8.45 4.16 -17.33
CA ILE A 144 7.71 3.38 -16.32
C ILE A 144 6.79 4.31 -15.53
N ALA A 145 5.54 3.90 -15.33
CA ALA A 145 4.61 4.48 -14.38
C ALA A 145 4.30 3.48 -13.26
N ALA A 146 3.86 3.95 -12.10
CA ALA A 146 3.36 3.09 -11.03
C ALA A 146 1.85 3.26 -10.86
N ILE A 147 1.15 2.18 -10.49
CA ILE A 147 -0.25 2.25 -10.05
C ILE A 147 -0.26 2.15 -8.53
N ALA A 148 -0.63 3.24 -7.85
CA ALA A 148 -0.64 3.31 -6.40
C ALA A 148 -1.63 4.37 -5.87
N SER A 149 -1.60 4.65 -4.57
CA SER A 149 -2.43 5.67 -3.91
C SER A 149 -1.92 7.09 -4.17
N VAL A 150 -2.80 8.08 -4.00
CA VAL A 150 -2.41 9.51 -3.99
C VAL A 150 -1.43 9.82 -2.86
N LEU A 151 -1.53 9.12 -1.73
CA LEU A 151 -0.60 9.30 -0.61
C LEU A 151 0.82 8.86 -1.01
N SER A 152 0.95 7.75 -1.76
CA SER A 152 2.25 7.35 -2.33
C SER A 152 2.82 8.42 -3.25
N ALA A 153 1.98 9.06 -4.09
CA ALA A 153 2.44 10.15 -4.94
C ALA A 153 3.05 11.30 -4.12
N LYS A 154 2.39 11.71 -3.04
CA LYS A 154 2.87 12.77 -2.14
C LYS A 154 4.18 12.39 -1.45
N ILE A 155 4.26 11.18 -0.88
CA ILE A 155 5.44 10.73 -0.12
C ILE A 155 6.67 10.61 -1.01
N TYR A 156 6.50 10.08 -2.21
CA TYR A 156 7.61 9.79 -3.14
C TYR A 156 7.82 10.87 -4.20
N ASN A 157 7.16 12.03 -4.05
CA ASN A 157 7.29 13.18 -4.94
C ASN A 157 7.02 12.81 -6.41
N LEU A 158 5.90 12.14 -6.64
CA LEU A 158 5.43 11.71 -7.96
C LEU A 158 4.19 12.52 -8.36
N LYS A 159 4.01 12.68 -9.67
CA LYS A 159 2.85 13.33 -10.28
C LYS A 159 1.77 12.29 -10.54
N VAL A 160 0.52 12.66 -10.29
CA VAL A 160 -0.67 11.89 -10.71
C VAL A 160 -1.08 12.34 -12.11
N LEU A 161 -1.31 11.39 -13.02
CA LEU A 161 -1.82 11.62 -14.39
C LEU A 161 -3.32 11.36 -14.49
#